data_96ee1cc244b116ed334c33d0a1f5beb0
#
_entry.id   96ee1cc244b116ed334c33d0a1f5beb0
#
_cell.length_a   1.000
_cell.length_b   1.000
_cell.length_c   1.000
_cell.angle_alpha   90.00
_cell.angle_beta   90.00
_cell.angle_gamma   90.00
#
_symmetry.space_group_name_H-M   'P 1'
#
loop_
_entity.id
_entity.type
_entity.pdbx_description
1 polymer ?
#
loop_
_entity_poly.entity_id
_entity_poly.type
_entity_poly.pdbx_seq_one_letter_code
_entity_poly.pdbx_strand_id
1 'polypeptide(L)'
;MTKPKQYREIIDALVNACVAGQGHIAVNRVRAGVWNAAATANSMPQEHAANVLLKRLSPTERETLAYLLASEFRGGVFETLQALEAARIEPFQDGYEGGPHHDLIGRLGGWQWPGN
;
A
#
# COMPACT_ATOMS: atom_id res chain seq x y z
N MET A 1 -5.38 -25.54 7.90
CA MET A 1 -6.47 -25.21 6.97
C MET A 1 -5.90 -24.75 5.63
N THR A 2 -6.53 -25.17 4.56
CA THR A 2 -6.10 -24.83 3.21
C THR A 2 -7.08 -23.83 2.59
N LYS A 3 -6.57 -22.71 2.12
CA LYS A 3 -7.36 -21.73 1.40
C LYS A 3 -7.28 -21.99 -0.10
N PRO A 4 -8.28 -21.57 -0.89
CA PRO A 4 -8.17 -21.66 -2.34
C PRO A 4 -6.89 -21.01 -2.82
N LYS A 5 -6.30 -21.55 -3.87
CA LYS A 5 -5.11 -20.97 -4.50
C LYS A 5 -5.33 -19.48 -4.83
N GLN A 6 -6.52 -19.14 -5.29
CA GLN A 6 -6.89 -17.79 -5.63
C GLN A 6 -6.75 -16.83 -4.45
N TYR A 7 -7.06 -17.27 -3.23
CA TYR A 7 -6.89 -16.47 -2.02
C TYR A 7 -5.43 -16.01 -1.86
N ARG A 8 -4.50 -16.98 -1.97
CA ARG A 8 -3.07 -16.65 -1.85
C ARG A 8 -2.62 -15.70 -2.93
N GLU A 9 -3.09 -15.91 -4.15
CA GLU A 9 -2.75 -15.06 -5.29
C GLU A 9 -3.23 -13.63 -5.07
N ILE A 10 -4.43 -13.45 -4.52
CA ILE A 10 -4.97 -12.12 -4.24
C ILE A 10 -4.18 -11.44 -3.13
N ILE A 11 -3.90 -12.14 -2.03
CA ILE A 11 -3.10 -11.56 -0.95
C ILE A 11 -1.72 -11.15 -1.46
N ASP A 12 -1.05 -12.01 -2.24
CA ASP A 12 0.26 -11.69 -2.77
C ASP A 12 0.21 -10.56 -3.81
N ALA A 13 -0.87 -10.44 -4.57
CA ALA A 13 -1.07 -9.30 -5.47
C ALA A 13 -1.20 -7.99 -4.68
N LEU A 14 -1.90 -8.03 -3.53
CA LEU A 14 -2.03 -6.87 -2.66
C LEU A 14 -0.69 -6.50 -2.00
N VAL A 15 0.10 -7.50 -1.60
CA VAL A 15 1.46 -7.27 -1.11
C VAL A 15 2.28 -6.56 -2.19
N ASN A 16 2.21 -7.07 -3.42
CA ASN A 16 2.94 -6.45 -4.54
C ASN A 16 2.48 -5.01 -4.81
N ALA A 17 1.18 -4.75 -4.71
CA ALA A 17 0.66 -3.39 -4.86
C ALA A 17 1.24 -2.44 -3.81
N CYS A 18 1.49 -2.93 -2.59
CA CYS A 18 2.09 -2.13 -1.53
C CYS A 18 3.57 -1.84 -1.78
N VAL A 19 4.34 -2.84 -2.23
CA VAL A 19 5.81 -2.73 -2.27
C VAL A 19 6.36 -2.35 -3.63
N ALA A 20 5.64 -2.60 -4.71
CA ALA A 20 6.13 -2.37 -6.07
C ALA A 20 5.10 -1.71 -6.99
N GLY A 21 3.83 -1.63 -6.58
CA GLY A 21 2.76 -1.02 -7.34
C GLY A 21 2.41 0.37 -6.84
N GLN A 22 1.11 0.64 -6.77
CA GLN A 22 0.59 1.96 -6.41
C GLN A 22 1.11 2.46 -5.06
N GLY A 23 1.30 1.54 -4.09
CA GLY A 23 1.82 1.92 -2.77
C GLY A 23 3.26 2.39 -2.78
N HIS A 24 4.01 2.15 -3.86
CA HIS A 24 5.39 2.58 -4.00
C HIS A 24 5.54 3.80 -4.91
N ILE A 25 4.53 4.09 -5.73
CA ILE A 25 4.56 5.24 -6.64
C ILE A 25 4.67 6.54 -5.85
N ALA A 26 3.84 6.72 -4.82
CA ALA A 26 3.86 7.91 -3.98
C ALA A 26 5.21 8.07 -3.28
N VAL A 27 5.79 6.97 -2.80
CA VAL A 27 7.11 6.95 -2.17
C VAL A 27 8.17 7.51 -3.13
N ASN A 28 8.19 7.01 -4.37
CA ASN A 28 9.15 7.46 -5.37
C ASN A 28 8.97 8.93 -5.73
N ARG A 29 7.75 9.38 -5.86
CA ARG A 29 7.44 10.79 -6.17
C ARG A 29 7.93 11.71 -5.06
N VAL A 30 7.67 11.35 -3.82
CA VAL A 30 8.11 12.14 -2.67
C VAL A 30 9.62 12.19 -2.58
N ARG A 31 10.29 11.04 -2.74
CA ARG A 31 11.77 10.99 -2.73
C ARG A 31 12.37 11.84 -3.83
N ALA A 32 11.76 11.83 -5.01
CA ALA A 32 12.23 12.63 -6.14
C ALA A 32 11.96 14.14 -5.93
N GLY A 33 11.05 14.49 -5.03
CA GLY A 33 10.67 15.89 -4.82
C GLY A 33 9.75 16.42 -5.89
N VAL A 34 9.12 15.54 -6.66
CA VAL A 34 8.19 15.92 -7.74
C VAL A 34 7.00 14.96 -7.70
N TRP A 35 5.82 15.53 -7.50
CA TRP A 35 4.58 14.74 -7.48
C TRP A 35 4.05 14.49 -8.89
N ASN A 36 4.03 15.55 -9.70
CA ASN A 36 3.61 15.47 -11.10
C ASN A 36 4.36 16.53 -11.90
N ALA A 37 5.30 16.09 -12.72
CA ALA A 37 6.14 17.01 -13.50
C ALA A 37 5.34 17.86 -14.48
N ALA A 38 4.17 17.42 -14.92
CA ALA A 38 3.34 18.14 -15.87
C ALA A 38 2.43 19.20 -15.21
N ALA A 39 2.36 19.23 -13.87
CA ALA A 39 1.45 20.14 -13.16
C ALA A 39 1.91 21.59 -13.22
N THR A 40 0.96 22.47 -13.47
CA THR A 40 1.17 23.92 -13.40
C THR A 40 0.13 24.54 -12.46
N ALA A 41 0.39 25.76 -12.01
CA ALA A 41 -0.55 26.47 -11.14
C ALA A 41 -1.93 26.62 -11.77
N ASN A 42 -2.01 26.70 -13.10
CA ASN A 42 -3.27 26.87 -13.81
C ASN A 42 -3.96 25.55 -14.15
N SER A 43 -3.19 24.53 -14.56
CA SER A 43 -3.78 23.27 -15.06
C SER A 43 -4.07 22.28 -13.96
N MET A 44 -3.21 22.18 -12.95
CA MET A 44 -3.35 21.23 -11.84
C MET A 44 -2.85 21.87 -10.55
N PRO A 45 -3.64 22.83 -9.99
CA PRO A 45 -3.14 23.66 -8.89
C PRO A 45 -2.78 22.87 -7.64
N GLN A 46 -3.53 21.81 -7.31
CA GLN A 46 -3.24 21.00 -6.11
C GLN A 46 -1.96 20.17 -6.28
N GLU A 47 -1.75 19.61 -7.46
CA GLU A 47 -0.53 18.85 -7.73
C GLU A 47 0.68 19.76 -7.87
N HIS A 48 0.48 20.96 -8.42
CA HIS A 48 1.53 21.97 -8.43
C HIS A 48 1.93 22.38 -7.00
N ALA A 49 0.96 22.57 -6.12
CA ALA A 49 1.22 22.87 -4.71
C ALA A 49 2.01 21.75 -4.03
N ALA A 50 1.69 20.49 -4.36
CA ALA A 50 2.46 19.35 -3.87
C ALA A 50 3.92 19.43 -4.33
N ASN A 51 4.15 19.76 -5.60
CA ASN A 51 5.51 19.92 -6.12
C ASN A 51 6.27 21.01 -5.35
N VAL A 52 5.61 22.15 -5.08
CA VAL A 52 6.21 23.26 -4.35
C VAL A 52 6.58 22.82 -2.93
N LEU A 53 5.67 22.12 -2.25
CA LEU A 53 5.91 21.61 -0.90
C LEU A 53 7.11 20.66 -0.88
N LEU A 54 7.12 19.67 -1.77
CA LEU A 54 8.18 18.66 -1.78
C LEU A 54 9.56 19.27 -2.01
N LYS A 55 9.64 20.32 -2.82
CA LYS A 55 10.91 21.01 -3.05
C LYS A 55 11.44 21.72 -1.81
N ARG A 56 10.56 22.13 -0.89
CA ARG A 56 10.97 22.78 0.36
C ARG A 56 11.48 21.79 1.39
N LEU A 57 11.11 20.52 1.29
CA LEU A 57 11.49 19.52 2.28
C LEU A 57 12.92 19.06 2.05
N SER A 58 13.63 18.82 3.14
CA SER A 58 14.95 18.19 3.09
C SER A 58 14.82 16.73 2.67
N PRO A 59 15.92 16.08 2.21
CA PRO A 59 15.88 14.65 1.93
C PRO A 59 15.39 13.80 3.11
N THR A 60 15.79 14.14 4.33
CA THR A 60 15.33 13.41 5.53
C THR A 60 13.83 13.60 5.74
N GLU A 61 13.31 14.81 5.56
CA GLU A 61 11.88 15.07 5.67
C GLU A 61 11.08 14.33 4.60
N ARG A 62 11.61 14.25 3.39
CA ARG A 62 10.97 13.48 2.32
C ARG A 62 10.92 11.99 2.66
N GLU A 63 11.97 11.44 3.26
CA GLU A 63 11.94 10.04 3.69
C GLU A 63 10.86 9.79 4.75
N THR A 64 10.69 10.71 5.69
CA THR A 64 9.64 10.61 6.71
C THR A 64 8.25 10.64 6.04
N LEU A 65 8.03 11.58 5.13
CA LEU A 65 6.77 11.68 4.41
C LEU A 65 6.51 10.43 3.54
N ALA A 66 7.53 9.92 2.87
CA ALA A 66 7.43 8.70 2.08
C ALA A 66 7.00 7.51 2.96
N TYR A 67 7.58 7.39 4.15
CA TYR A 67 7.19 6.36 5.11
C TYR A 67 5.71 6.48 5.50
N LEU A 68 5.26 7.70 5.79
CA LEU A 68 3.86 7.91 6.17
C LEU A 68 2.90 7.54 5.06
N LEU A 69 3.21 7.92 3.82
CA LEU A 69 2.37 7.58 2.67
C LEU A 69 2.33 6.08 2.40
N ALA A 70 3.47 5.40 2.52
CA ALA A 70 3.53 3.95 2.39
C ALA A 70 2.67 3.27 3.46
N SER A 71 2.76 3.76 4.70
CA SER A 71 1.98 3.23 5.83
C SER A 71 0.48 3.41 5.61
N GLU A 72 0.06 4.58 5.12
CA GLU A 72 -1.36 4.84 4.86
C GLU A 72 -1.90 3.96 3.75
N PHE A 73 -1.12 3.71 2.71
CA PHE A 73 -1.54 2.79 1.65
C PHE A 73 -1.76 1.38 2.22
N ARG A 74 -0.80 0.89 2.99
CA ARG A 74 -0.91 -0.44 3.64
C ARG A 74 -2.09 -0.49 4.59
N GLY A 75 -2.32 0.58 5.35
CA GLY A 75 -3.46 0.70 6.25
C GLY A 75 -4.80 0.60 5.52
N GLY A 76 -4.90 1.22 4.34
CA GLY A 76 -6.12 1.13 3.53
C GLY A 76 -6.39 -0.28 3.03
N VAL A 77 -5.36 -0.99 2.59
CA VAL A 77 -5.47 -2.40 2.17
C VAL A 77 -5.87 -3.27 3.36
N PHE A 78 -5.23 -3.06 4.51
CA PHE A 78 -5.51 -3.76 5.75
C PHE A 78 -6.99 -3.61 6.13
N GLU A 79 -7.51 -2.38 6.16
CA GLU A 79 -8.92 -2.13 6.50
C GLU A 79 -9.88 -2.73 5.49
N THR A 80 -9.52 -2.74 4.22
CA THR A 80 -10.34 -3.37 3.18
C THR A 80 -10.50 -4.86 3.45
N LEU A 81 -9.40 -5.54 3.80
CA LEU A 81 -9.46 -6.96 4.12
C LEU A 81 -10.28 -7.22 5.38
N GLN A 82 -10.19 -6.34 6.39
CA GLN A 82 -11.02 -6.46 7.59
C GLN A 82 -12.52 -6.32 7.25
N ALA A 83 -12.86 -5.40 6.36
CA ALA A 83 -14.24 -5.21 5.94
C ALA A 83 -14.78 -6.44 5.19
N LEU A 84 -13.96 -7.04 4.31
CA LEU A 84 -14.35 -8.23 3.59
C LEU A 84 -14.56 -9.42 4.54
N GLU A 85 -13.70 -9.58 5.54
CA GLU A 85 -13.84 -10.61 6.55
C GLU A 85 -15.12 -10.40 7.37
N ALA A 86 -15.36 -9.19 7.83
CA ALA A 86 -16.54 -8.85 8.62
C ALA A 86 -17.84 -9.10 7.83
N ALA A 87 -17.82 -8.87 6.53
CA ALA A 87 -18.97 -9.10 5.66
C ALA A 87 -19.10 -10.56 5.21
N ARG A 88 -18.19 -11.44 5.66
CA ARG A 88 -18.22 -12.86 5.32
C ARG A 88 -18.10 -13.13 3.83
N ILE A 89 -17.29 -12.34 3.14
CA ILE A 89 -17.08 -12.51 1.70
C ILE A 89 -16.05 -13.60 1.45
N GLU A 90 -16.45 -14.63 0.71
CA GLU A 90 -15.51 -15.66 0.30
C GLU A 90 -14.47 -15.08 -0.69
N PRO A 91 -13.21 -15.47 -0.60
CA PRO A 91 -12.58 -16.40 0.35
C PRO A 91 -11.99 -15.71 1.59
N PHE A 92 -12.47 -14.50 1.93
CA PHE A 92 -11.87 -13.67 2.96
C PHE A 92 -12.54 -13.79 4.33
N GLN A 93 -13.32 -14.84 4.57
CA GLN A 93 -14.00 -15.03 5.85
C GLN A 93 -13.02 -15.25 7.01
N ASP A 94 -11.89 -15.89 6.75
CA ASP A 94 -10.79 -16.02 7.69
C ASP A 94 -9.50 -16.23 6.90
N GLY A 95 -8.37 -16.16 7.58
CA GLY A 95 -7.06 -16.34 6.96
C GLY A 95 -6.35 -17.59 7.50
N TYR A 96 -5.06 -17.69 7.22
CA TYR A 96 -4.21 -18.76 7.76
C TYR A 96 -3.79 -18.48 9.19
N GLU A 97 -3.44 -17.22 9.48
CA GLU A 97 -2.91 -16.79 10.77
C GLU A 97 -3.85 -15.77 11.42
N GLY A 98 -5.13 -16.07 11.44
CA GLY A 98 -6.15 -15.14 11.89
C GLY A 98 -6.94 -14.64 10.72
N GLY A 99 -7.10 -13.32 10.59
CA GLY A 99 -7.82 -12.75 9.46
C GLY A 99 -6.95 -12.56 8.22
N PRO A 100 -7.57 -12.29 7.05
CA PRO A 100 -6.81 -12.01 5.83
C PRO A 100 -5.85 -10.83 5.97
N HIS A 101 -6.19 -9.84 6.78
CA HIS A 101 -5.33 -8.69 7.04
C HIS A 101 -4.06 -9.09 7.80
N HIS A 102 -4.12 -10.10 8.67
CA HIS A 102 -2.93 -10.64 9.32
C HIS A 102 -2.03 -11.39 8.34
N ASP A 103 -2.64 -12.14 7.39
CA ASP A 103 -1.87 -12.80 6.34
C ASP A 103 -1.16 -11.76 5.46
N LEU A 104 -1.82 -10.66 5.13
CA LEU A 104 -1.21 -9.55 4.39
C LEU A 104 0.02 -9.01 5.11
N ILE A 105 -0.11 -8.69 6.40
CA ILE A 105 0.99 -8.15 7.20
C ILE A 105 2.13 -9.15 7.27
N GLY A 106 1.82 -10.44 7.49
CA GLY A 106 2.84 -11.48 7.52
C GLY A 106 3.58 -11.59 6.20
N ARG A 107 2.87 -11.56 5.09
CA ARG A 107 3.48 -11.64 3.76
C ARG A 107 4.32 -10.39 3.45
N LEU A 108 3.88 -9.22 3.87
CA LEU A 108 4.68 -8.00 3.75
C LEU A 108 6.00 -8.13 4.52
N GLY A 109 6.00 -8.85 5.63
CA GLY A 109 7.18 -9.12 6.43
C GLY A 109 7.99 -10.34 6.00
N GLY A 110 7.61 -10.98 4.90
CA GLY A 110 8.37 -12.12 4.37
C GLY A 110 7.91 -13.50 4.85
N TRP A 111 6.79 -13.56 5.57
CA TRP A 111 6.24 -14.83 6.00
C TRP A 111 5.89 -15.72 4.80
N GLN A 112 6.25 -16.99 4.86
CA GLN A 112 5.97 -17.94 3.80
C GLN A 112 4.64 -18.62 4.03
N TRP A 113 3.88 -18.85 2.94
CA TRP A 113 2.63 -19.60 3.05
C TRP A 113 2.89 -20.99 3.64
N PRO A 114 2.07 -21.44 4.61
CA PRO A 114 2.24 -22.77 5.16
C PRO A 114 1.81 -23.83 4.15
N GLY A 115 2.54 -24.92 4.15
CA GLY A 115 2.25 -26.07 3.31
C GLY A 115 2.52 -25.76 1.85
N ASN A 116 1.88 -26.51 0.95
CA ASN A 116 1.96 -26.32 -0.38
C ASN A 116 1.12 -26.72 -1.21
#